data_f6209f34333ffc555ebeddae6a20ef08
#
_entry.id   f6209f34333ffc555ebeddae6a20ef08
#
_cell.length_a   1.000
_cell.length_b   1.000
_cell.length_c   1.000
_cell.angle_alpha   90.00
_cell.angle_beta   90.00
_cell.angle_gamma   90.00
#
_symmetry.space_group_name_H-M   'P 1'
#
loop_
_entity.id
_entity.type
_entity.pdbx_description
1 polymer ?
#
loop_
_entity_poly.entity_id
_entity_poly.type
_entity_poly.pdbx_seq_one_letter_code
_entity_poly.pdbx_strand_id
1 'polypeptide(L)'
;TEGLILLNHGVFSFGNTARLAYSRMINLVDTAEQYLVNHNAWDVERSLNKVPTKSMHIAVAQLRKGISLVVGSPVLLNITNSERGIDFSNRSDVAEIATRGPVTPDHVIRTKRIPMIGRDVEKFEQEYISYFKTNEPNAKERKTMLDAAPRVILDKEFGLCAVGKNMSEIGIISDLYEHTIECIHRAEKMGGWQVL
;
A
#
# COMPACT_ATOMS: atom_id res chain seq x y z
N THR A 1 31.37 6.77 -9.63
CA THR A 1 29.99 6.60 -9.13
C THR A 1 29.11 6.10 -10.25
N GLU A 2 28.39 5.00 -10.04
CA GLU A 2 27.57 4.34 -11.07
C GLU A 2 26.09 4.65 -10.90
N GLY A 3 25.68 5.03 -9.70
CA GLY A 3 24.31 5.40 -9.37
C GLY A 3 24.22 6.11 -8.04
N LEU A 4 23.00 6.47 -7.67
CA LEU A 4 22.63 7.18 -6.45
C LEU A 4 21.33 6.56 -5.93
N ILE A 5 21.27 6.32 -4.64
CA ILE A 5 20.03 5.93 -3.96
C ILE A 5 19.52 7.13 -3.17
N LEU A 6 18.33 7.58 -3.48
CA LEU A 6 17.58 8.52 -2.65
C LEU A 6 16.70 7.71 -1.71
N LEU A 7 16.93 7.81 -0.41
CA LEU A 7 16.15 7.10 0.59
C LEU A 7 14.66 7.46 0.45
N ASN A 8 13.80 6.44 0.54
CA ASN A 8 12.35 6.52 0.38
C ASN A 8 11.86 7.15 -0.92
N HIS A 9 12.68 7.19 -1.95
CA HIS A 9 12.31 7.74 -3.26
C HIS A 9 12.65 6.79 -4.40
N GLY A 10 13.92 6.40 -4.54
CA GLY A 10 14.30 5.46 -5.62
C GLY A 10 15.79 5.44 -5.93
N VAL A 11 16.12 4.71 -6.98
CA VAL A 11 17.47 4.51 -7.48
C VAL A 11 17.64 5.25 -8.80
N PHE A 12 18.76 5.94 -8.93
CA PHE A 12 19.17 6.64 -10.15
C PHE A 12 20.48 6.06 -10.64
N SER A 13 20.59 5.84 -11.93
CA SER A 13 21.82 5.49 -12.60
C SER A 13 22.17 6.53 -13.66
N PHE A 14 23.42 6.69 -13.94
CA PHE A 14 23.90 7.63 -14.96
C PHE A 14 25.13 7.06 -15.68
N GLY A 15 25.39 7.57 -16.87
CA GLY A 15 26.50 7.17 -17.72
C GLY A 15 26.66 8.10 -18.90
N ASN A 16 27.82 8.04 -19.56
CA ASN A 16 28.08 8.86 -20.75
C ASN A 16 27.22 8.52 -21.95
N THR A 17 26.52 7.39 -21.90
CA THR A 17 25.54 6.96 -22.92
C THR A 17 24.32 6.38 -22.23
N ALA A 18 23.15 6.43 -22.91
CA ALA A 18 21.92 5.83 -22.44
C ALA A 18 22.08 4.32 -22.16
N ARG A 19 22.81 3.61 -23.03
CA ARG A 19 23.11 2.18 -22.84
C ARG A 19 23.88 1.93 -21.54
N LEU A 20 24.89 2.75 -21.25
CA LEU A 20 25.70 2.58 -20.02
C LEU A 20 24.84 2.88 -18.78
N ALA A 21 24.04 3.95 -18.79
CA ALA A 21 23.14 4.27 -17.68
C ALA A 21 22.15 3.13 -17.45
N TYR A 22 21.52 2.61 -18.50
CA TYR A 22 20.59 1.48 -18.39
C TYR A 22 21.26 0.22 -17.83
N SER A 23 22.44 -0.17 -18.34
CA SER A 23 23.16 -1.34 -17.84
C SER A 23 23.52 -1.21 -16.36
N ARG A 24 23.90 0.00 -15.92
CA ARG A 24 24.16 0.29 -14.50
C ARG A 24 22.91 0.15 -13.64
N MET A 25 21.74 0.60 -14.14
CA MET A 25 20.47 0.40 -13.45
C MET A 25 20.18 -1.08 -13.22
N ILE A 26 20.31 -1.89 -14.28
CA ILE A 26 20.08 -3.34 -14.17
C ILE A 26 21.04 -3.97 -13.15
N ASN A 27 22.32 -3.61 -13.18
CA ASN A 27 23.30 -4.14 -12.22
C ASN A 27 22.98 -3.73 -10.76
N LEU A 28 22.50 -2.51 -10.53
CA LEU A 28 22.10 -2.05 -9.19
C LEU A 28 20.88 -2.83 -8.68
N VAL A 29 19.88 -3.05 -9.54
CA VAL A 29 18.70 -3.86 -9.21
C VAL A 29 19.11 -5.30 -8.91
N ASP A 30 19.90 -5.93 -9.78
CA ASP A 30 20.39 -7.30 -9.59
C ASP A 30 21.16 -7.44 -8.27
N THR A 31 22.02 -6.48 -7.95
CA THR A 31 22.76 -6.46 -6.67
C THR A 31 21.80 -6.43 -5.48
N ALA A 32 20.73 -5.65 -5.54
CA ALA A 32 19.73 -5.58 -4.47
C ALA A 32 18.93 -6.89 -4.37
N GLU A 33 18.54 -7.48 -5.50
CA GLU A 33 17.84 -8.78 -5.52
C GLU A 33 18.72 -9.89 -4.94
N GLN A 34 19.98 -9.98 -5.36
CA GLN A 34 20.94 -10.96 -4.81
C GLN A 34 21.16 -10.77 -3.30
N TYR A 35 21.18 -9.53 -2.83
CA TYR A 35 21.26 -9.26 -1.40
C TYR A 35 20.07 -9.84 -0.66
N LEU A 36 18.84 -9.63 -1.16
CA LEU A 36 17.60 -10.18 -0.56
C LEU A 36 17.59 -11.71 -0.61
N VAL A 37 18.03 -12.32 -1.72
CA VAL A 37 18.14 -13.78 -1.86
C VAL A 37 19.10 -14.35 -0.82
N ASN A 38 20.29 -13.77 -0.69
CA ASN A 38 21.31 -14.23 0.26
C ASN A 38 20.88 -14.12 1.72
N HIS A 39 19.90 -13.27 2.02
CA HIS A 39 19.31 -13.12 3.35
C HIS A 39 17.97 -13.85 3.51
N ASN A 40 17.57 -14.71 2.56
CA ASN A 40 16.29 -15.43 2.52
C ASN A 40 15.07 -14.49 2.61
N ALA A 41 15.20 -13.27 2.10
CA ALA A 41 14.17 -12.24 2.13
C ALA A 41 13.48 -12.01 0.76
N TRP A 42 13.96 -12.65 -0.30
CA TRP A 42 13.39 -12.52 -1.65
C TRP A 42 12.04 -13.21 -1.76
N ASP A 43 11.99 -14.49 -1.39
CA ASP A 43 10.77 -15.28 -1.47
C ASP A 43 9.84 -14.97 -0.29
N VAL A 44 8.63 -14.60 -0.61
CA VAL A 44 7.57 -14.42 0.38
C VAL A 44 6.81 -15.74 0.50
N GLU A 45 6.91 -16.39 1.67
CA GLU A 45 6.14 -17.58 1.97
C GLU A 45 4.64 -17.24 1.88
N ARG A 46 3.90 -18.10 1.16
CA ARG A 46 2.45 -17.98 1.04
C ARG A 46 1.82 -18.95 2.02
N SER A 47 0.95 -18.44 2.86
CA SER A 47 0.09 -19.27 3.67
C SER A 47 -1.08 -19.77 2.80
N LEU A 48 -1.53 -20.99 3.01
CA LEU A 48 -2.66 -21.56 2.26
C LEU A 48 -4.01 -21.13 2.85
N ASN A 49 -4.16 -19.84 3.18
CA ASN A 49 -5.43 -19.31 3.63
C ASN A 49 -6.44 -19.37 2.47
N LYS A 50 -7.50 -20.14 2.64
CA LYS A 50 -8.53 -20.27 1.62
C LYS A 50 -9.35 -19.00 1.54
N VAL A 51 -9.59 -18.54 0.30
CA VAL A 51 -10.58 -17.50 0.02
C VAL A 51 -11.92 -17.93 0.61
N PRO A 52 -12.58 -17.10 1.44
CA PRO A 52 -13.88 -17.45 1.98
C PRO A 52 -14.91 -17.71 0.88
N THR A 53 -15.58 -18.84 0.95
CA THR A 53 -16.60 -19.26 -0.02
C THR A 53 -18.01 -18.75 0.30
N LYS A 54 -18.20 -18.05 1.41
CA LYS A 54 -19.49 -17.49 1.79
C LYS A 54 -19.86 -16.29 0.92
N SER A 55 -21.14 -16.19 0.59
CA SER A 55 -21.69 -15.00 -0.06
C SER A 55 -21.49 -13.76 0.82
N MET A 56 -20.61 -12.87 0.41
CA MET A 56 -20.26 -11.65 1.13
C MET A 56 -20.95 -10.41 0.54
N HIS A 57 -21.88 -10.59 -0.40
CA HIS A 57 -22.46 -9.50 -1.18
C HIS A 57 -23.06 -8.38 -0.33
N ILE A 58 -23.77 -8.72 0.75
CA ILE A 58 -24.38 -7.73 1.63
C ILE A 58 -23.31 -6.94 2.37
N ALA A 59 -22.30 -7.61 2.94
CA ALA A 59 -21.22 -6.95 3.68
C ALA A 59 -20.38 -6.03 2.77
N VAL A 60 -20.10 -6.48 1.54
CA VAL A 60 -19.42 -5.66 0.52
C VAL A 60 -20.25 -4.46 0.12
N ALA A 61 -21.57 -4.64 -0.08
CA ALA A 61 -22.47 -3.54 -0.43
C ALA A 61 -22.58 -2.50 0.71
N GLN A 62 -22.63 -2.95 1.97
CA GLN A 62 -22.65 -2.09 3.14
C GLN A 62 -21.34 -1.30 3.28
N LEU A 63 -20.20 -1.96 3.13
CA LEU A 63 -18.88 -1.31 3.16
C LEU A 63 -18.77 -0.25 2.07
N ARG A 64 -19.11 -0.60 0.83
CA ARG A 64 -19.11 0.34 -0.30
C ARG A 64 -20.03 1.53 -0.05
N LYS A 65 -21.24 1.29 0.52
CA LYS A 65 -22.19 2.37 0.88
C LYS A 65 -21.58 3.32 1.89
N GLY A 66 -20.98 2.81 2.98
CA GLY A 66 -20.33 3.63 4.00
C GLY A 66 -19.23 4.50 3.41
N ILE A 67 -18.36 3.92 2.58
CA ILE A 67 -17.30 4.66 1.91
C ILE A 67 -17.84 5.72 0.95
N SER A 68 -18.89 5.40 0.18
CA SER A 68 -19.52 6.35 -0.75
C SER A 68 -20.11 7.56 -0.02
N LEU A 69 -20.63 7.37 1.19
CA LEU A 69 -21.15 8.47 2.03
C LEU A 69 -20.04 9.42 2.47
N VAL A 70 -18.88 8.89 2.89
CA VAL A 70 -17.72 9.70 3.29
C VAL A 70 -17.10 10.44 2.11
N VAL A 71 -17.05 9.80 0.93
CA VAL A 71 -16.57 10.45 -0.32
C VAL A 71 -17.55 11.52 -0.81
N GLY A 72 -18.84 11.40 -0.48
CA GLY A 72 -19.92 12.25 -1.00
C GLY A 72 -20.36 11.90 -2.43
N SER A 73 -19.90 10.77 -2.99
CA SER A 73 -20.27 10.28 -4.31
C SER A 73 -20.11 8.76 -4.41
N PRO A 74 -20.80 8.09 -5.35
CA PRO A 74 -20.62 6.65 -5.56
C PRO A 74 -19.18 6.29 -5.88
N VAL A 75 -18.67 5.22 -5.24
CA VAL A 75 -17.37 4.64 -5.52
C VAL A 75 -17.50 3.20 -6.03
N LEU A 76 -16.46 2.72 -6.67
CA LEU A 76 -16.24 1.31 -6.95
C LEU A 76 -15.40 0.71 -5.82
N LEU A 77 -15.73 -0.51 -5.41
CA LEU A 77 -14.97 -1.32 -4.47
C LEU A 77 -14.59 -2.62 -5.16
N ASN A 78 -13.30 -2.86 -5.32
CA ASN A 78 -12.76 -4.10 -5.87
C ASN A 78 -12.17 -4.94 -4.75
N ILE A 79 -12.50 -6.21 -4.72
CA ILE A 79 -11.87 -7.22 -3.89
C ILE A 79 -10.83 -7.92 -4.76
N THR A 80 -9.58 -7.70 -4.44
CA THR A 80 -8.47 -8.35 -5.13
C THR A 80 -8.35 -9.77 -4.59
N ASN A 81 -8.87 -10.76 -5.32
CA ASN A 81 -8.82 -12.17 -4.91
C ASN A 81 -7.38 -12.73 -5.03
N SER A 82 -6.39 -12.01 -4.53
CA SER A 82 -5.03 -12.49 -4.51
C SER A 82 -4.73 -13.23 -3.21
N GLU A 83 -4.10 -14.39 -3.33
CA GLU A 83 -3.63 -15.16 -2.16
C GLU A 83 -2.77 -14.28 -1.24
N ARG A 84 -1.90 -13.47 -1.82
CA ARG A 84 -1.03 -12.53 -1.10
C ARG A 84 -1.82 -11.50 -0.28
N GLY A 85 -2.85 -10.90 -0.86
CA GLY A 85 -3.71 -9.93 -0.17
C GLY A 85 -4.46 -10.57 1.00
N ILE A 86 -4.93 -11.81 0.85
CA ILE A 86 -5.61 -12.56 1.90
C ILE A 86 -4.63 -12.94 3.01
N ASP A 87 -3.47 -13.47 2.67
CA ASP A 87 -2.45 -13.87 3.64
C ASP A 87 -1.97 -12.67 4.46
N PHE A 88 -1.69 -11.56 3.80
CA PHE A 88 -1.26 -10.33 4.46
C PHE A 88 -2.35 -9.80 5.41
N SER A 89 -3.60 -9.76 4.96
CA SER A 89 -4.73 -9.28 5.77
C SER A 89 -5.03 -10.16 6.99
N ASN A 90 -4.61 -11.43 6.96
CA ASN A 90 -4.80 -12.38 8.05
C ASN A 90 -3.62 -12.47 9.03
N ARG A 91 -2.54 -11.75 8.78
CA ARG A 91 -1.41 -11.69 9.74
C ARG A 91 -1.87 -11.13 11.07
N SER A 92 -1.31 -11.65 12.17
CA SER A 92 -1.62 -11.16 13.52
C SER A 92 -1.11 -9.74 13.78
N ASP A 93 -0.05 -9.34 13.09
CA ASP A 93 0.63 -8.06 13.20
C ASP A 93 0.24 -7.05 12.09
N VAL A 94 -0.72 -7.39 11.21
CA VAL A 94 -1.09 -6.55 10.05
C VAL A 94 -1.43 -5.12 10.42
N ALA A 95 -2.15 -4.91 11.54
CA ALA A 95 -2.51 -3.58 11.99
C ALA A 95 -1.29 -2.73 12.35
N GLU A 96 -0.26 -3.35 12.90
CA GLU A 96 0.98 -2.66 13.25
C GLU A 96 1.81 -2.35 12.00
N ILE A 97 2.14 -3.37 11.21
CA ILE A 97 3.08 -3.22 10.10
C ILE A 97 2.51 -2.42 8.93
N ALA A 98 1.21 -2.58 8.59
CA ALA A 98 0.58 -1.89 7.47
C ALA A 98 0.28 -0.42 7.76
N THR A 99 0.22 -0.01 9.03
CA THR A 99 -0.09 1.39 9.41
C THR A 99 1.14 2.23 9.74
N ARG A 100 2.34 1.69 9.61
CA ARG A 100 3.57 2.48 9.78
C ARG A 100 3.69 3.60 8.74
N GLY A 101 3.26 3.37 7.51
CA GLY A 101 3.22 4.39 6.45
C GLY A 101 3.41 3.82 5.04
N PRO A 102 3.54 4.66 4.02
CA PRO A 102 3.70 4.24 2.62
C PRO A 102 5.15 3.87 2.30
N VAL A 103 5.36 3.09 1.22
CA VAL A 103 6.70 2.74 0.69
C VAL A 103 7.45 3.99 0.22
N THR A 104 6.74 4.89 -0.45
CA THR A 104 7.25 6.19 -0.87
C THR A 104 6.22 7.28 -0.58
N PRO A 105 6.64 8.55 -0.38
CA PRO A 105 5.70 9.65 -0.16
C PRO A 105 4.68 9.80 -1.29
N ASP A 106 5.05 9.51 -2.53
CA ASP A 106 4.18 9.66 -3.70
C ASP A 106 2.99 8.71 -3.71
N HIS A 107 3.10 7.56 -3.04
CA HIS A 107 1.99 6.61 -2.91
C HIS A 107 0.79 7.21 -2.17
N VAL A 108 1.00 8.17 -1.25
CA VAL A 108 -0.06 8.82 -0.46
C VAL A 108 -1.16 9.41 -1.32
N ILE A 109 -0.82 9.94 -2.50
CA ILE A 109 -1.78 10.54 -3.46
C ILE A 109 -2.82 9.50 -3.90
N ARG A 110 -2.44 8.22 -3.98
CA ARG A 110 -3.29 7.13 -4.47
C ARG A 110 -3.87 6.28 -3.36
N THR A 111 -3.05 5.90 -2.37
CA THR A 111 -3.41 4.89 -1.36
C THR A 111 -3.80 5.49 -0.02
N LYS A 112 -3.69 6.81 0.16
CA LYS A 112 -3.61 7.45 1.49
C LYS A 112 -2.33 7.01 2.23
N ARG A 113 -2.09 7.60 3.40
CA ARG A 113 -0.92 7.28 4.22
C ARG A 113 -0.93 5.83 4.74
N ILE A 114 -2.10 5.37 5.15
CA ILE A 114 -2.31 4.03 5.70
C ILE A 114 -3.57 3.40 5.13
N PRO A 115 -3.67 2.07 5.09
CA PRO A 115 -4.90 1.36 4.77
C PRO A 115 -5.89 1.40 5.94
N MET A 116 -7.15 1.17 5.67
CA MET A 116 -8.13 0.83 6.69
C MET A 116 -7.98 -0.67 7.05
N ILE A 117 -7.90 -0.97 8.33
CA ILE A 117 -7.88 -2.34 8.83
C ILE A 117 -9.31 -2.73 9.26
N GLY A 118 -9.86 -3.77 8.62
CA GLY A 118 -11.25 -4.17 8.84
C GLY A 118 -12.24 -3.28 8.11
N ARG A 119 -13.42 -3.02 8.71
CA ARG A 119 -14.57 -2.42 8.00
C ARG A 119 -15.15 -1.17 8.68
N ASP A 120 -14.47 -0.63 9.69
CA ASP A 120 -14.94 0.52 10.45
C ASP A 120 -14.60 1.83 9.71
N VAL A 121 -15.47 2.20 8.79
CA VAL A 121 -15.30 3.40 7.94
C VAL A 121 -15.36 4.68 8.76
N GLU A 122 -16.23 4.74 9.77
CA GLU A 122 -16.40 5.91 10.63
C GLU A 122 -15.13 6.17 11.46
N LYS A 123 -14.60 5.12 12.06
CA LYS A 123 -13.33 5.21 12.80
C LYS A 123 -12.19 5.70 11.90
N PHE A 124 -12.05 5.13 10.70
CA PHE A 124 -11.01 5.55 9.75
C PHE A 124 -11.16 7.02 9.35
N GLU A 125 -12.39 7.47 9.10
CA GLU A 125 -12.69 8.87 8.79
C GLU A 125 -12.23 9.81 9.91
N GLN A 126 -12.60 9.49 11.16
CA GLN A 126 -12.24 10.29 12.33
C GLN A 126 -10.72 10.33 12.54
N GLU A 127 -10.03 9.20 12.40
CA GLU A 127 -8.58 9.11 12.50
C GLU A 127 -7.88 9.93 11.41
N TYR A 128 -8.38 9.88 10.16
CA TYR A 128 -7.83 10.67 9.06
C TYR A 128 -8.01 12.18 9.27
N ILE A 129 -9.19 12.61 9.71
CA ILE A 129 -9.48 14.01 10.03
C ILE A 129 -8.58 14.49 11.17
N SER A 130 -8.43 13.69 12.23
CA SER A 130 -7.55 13.99 13.34
C SER A 130 -6.09 14.13 12.91
N TYR A 131 -5.61 13.18 12.11
CA TYR A 131 -4.26 13.23 11.52
C TYR A 131 -4.03 14.52 10.72
N PHE A 132 -4.97 14.90 9.86
CA PHE A 132 -4.85 16.13 9.08
C PHE A 132 -4.79 17.37 9.98
N LYS A 133 -5.72 17.51 10.93
CA LYS A 133 -5.77 18.65 11.86
C LYS A 133 -4.52 18.79 12.72
N THR A 134 -3.90 17.68 13.10
CA THR A 134 -2.67 17.68 13.91
C THR A 134 -1.46 18.13 13.09
N ASN A 135 -1.39 17.77 11.81
CA ASN A 135 -0.20 18.00 11.01
C ASN A 135 -0.28 19.26 10.12
N GLU A 136 -1.47 19.68 9.70
CA GLU A 136 -1.65 20.87 8.83
C GLU A 136 -1.01 22.14 9.39
N PRO A 137 -1.07 22.45 10.71
CA PRO A 137 -0.42 23.64 11.26
C PRO A 137 1.11 23.66 11.11
N ASN A 138 1.73 22.49 10.95
CA ASN A 138 3.18 22.35 10.77
C ASN A 138 3.60 22.41 9.29
N ALA A 139 2.65 22.47 8.37
CA ALA A 139 2.94 22.54 6.94
C ALA A 139 3.49 23.91 6.55
N LYS A 140 4.52 23.94 5.67
CA LYS A 140 5.10 25.20 5.14
C LYS A 140 4.09 26.04 4.37
N GLU A 141 3.07 25.39 3.82
CA GLU A 141 2.02 26.02 3.02
C GLU A 141 0.67 25.47 3.45
N ARG A 142 -0.39 26.28 3.33
CA ARG A 142 -1.75 25.82 3.60
C ARG A 142 -2.10 24.61 2.75
N LYS A 143 -2.57 23.55 3.38
CA LYS A 143 -3.00 22.31 2.72
C LYS A 143 -4.52 22.18 2.73
N THR A 144 -5.06 21.55 1.71
CA THR A 144 -6.47 21.20 1.63
C THR A 144 -6.61 19.71 1.91
N MET A 145 -7.45 19.38 2.88
CA MET A 145 -7.73 17.98 3.22
C MET A 145 -8.43 17.28 2.03
N LEU A 146 -7.93 16.13 1.66
CA LEU A 146 -8.66 15.23 0.75
C LEU A 146 -9.87 14.64 1.45
N ASP A 147 -10.81 14.03 0.70
CA ASP A 147 -11.89 13.27 1.34
C ASP A 147 -11.32 12.25 2.33
N ALA A 148 -12.02 11.99 3.43
CA ALA A 148 -11.50 11.19 4.53
C ALA A 148 -11.70 9.66 4.34
N ALA A 149 -12.17 9.22 3.17
CA ALA A 149 -12.44 7.82 2.91
C ALA A 149 -11.17 7.01 2.64
N PRO A 150 -11.14 5.71 3.00
CA PRO A 150 -10.04 4.83 2.66
C PRO A 150 -9.93 4.58 1.16
N ARG A 151 -8.73 4.33 0.68
CA ARG A 151 -8.46 3.86 -0.69
C ARG A 151 -8.07 2.39 -0.72
N VAL A 152 -7.47 1.94 0.36
CA VAL A 152 -7.05 0.55 0.56
C VAL A 152 -7.68 0.02 1.84
N ILE A 153 -8.16 -1.20 1.78
CA ILE A 153 -8.75 -1.90 2.93
C ILE A 153 -8.10 -3.27 3.04
N LEU A 154 -7.69 -3.62 4.23
CA LEU A 154 -7.20 -4.95 4.59
C LEU A 154 -8.20 -5.59 5.54
N ASP A 155 -8.92 -6.58 5.05
CA ASP A 155 -9.96 -7.29 5.81
C ASP A 155 -9.70 -8.79 5.81
N LYS A 156 -9.93 -9.44 6.94
CA LYS A 156 -9.65 -10.87 7.11
C LYS A 156 -10.47 -11.78 6.20
N GLU A 157 -11.68 -11.35 5.83
CA GLU A 157 -12.56 -12.12 4.94
C GLU A 157 -12.44 -11.69 3.48
N PHE A 158 -12.23 -10.38 3.24
CA PHE A 158 -12.15 -9.84 1.87
C PHE A 158 -10.72 -9.81 1.31
N GLY A 159 -9.72 -9.92 2.18
CA GLY A 159 -8.33 -9.70 1.78
C GLY A 159 -8.05 -8.23 1.46
N LEU A 160 -7.30 -7.99 0.41
CA LEU A 160 -7.01 -6.65 -0.11
C LEU A 160 -8.19 -6.13 -0.92
N CYS A 161 -8.69 -4.94 -0.55
CA CYS A 161 -9.68 -4.23 -1.33
C CYS A 161 -9.16 -2.86 -1.75
N ALA A 162 -9.47 -2.46 -2.98
CA ALA A 162 -9.17 -1.15 -3.53
C ALA A 162 -10.45 -0.34 -3.78
N VAL A 163 -10.42 0.95 -3.46
CA VAL A 163 -11.54 1.88 -3.62
C VAL A 163 -11.13 3.00 -4.56
N GLY A 164 -11.92 3.20 -5.60
CA GLY A 164 -11.69 4.25 -6.60
C GLY A 164 -12.98 4.76 -7.24
N LYS A 165 -12.88 5.85 -7.99
CA LYS A 165 -14.00 6.42 -8.76
C LYS A 165 -14.25 5.70 -10.07
N ASN A 166 -13.24 5.02 -10.58
CA ASN A 166 -13.26 4.28 -11.84
C ASN A 166 -12.29 3.10 -11.81
N MET A 167 -12.36 2.22 -12.81
CA MET A 167 -11.53 1.03 -12.90
C MET A 167 -10.03 1.32 -13.05
N SER A 168 -9.66 2.44 -13.68
CA SER A 168 -8.25 2.85 -13.81
C SER A 168 -7.65 3.19 -12.47
N GLU A 169 -8.35 3.94 -11.62
CA GLU A 169 -7.91 4.24 -10.25
C GLU A 169 -7.77 2.96 -9.42
N ILE A 170 -8.75 2.06 -9.52
CA ILE A 170 -8.71 0.77 -8.82
C ILE A 170 -7.49 -0.04 -9.24
N GLY A 171 -7.21 -0.14 -10.54
CA GLY A 171 -6.03 -0.84 -11.06
C GLY A 171 -4.74 -0.28 -10.45
N ILE A 172 -4.56 1.04 -10.52
CA ILE A 172 -3.38 1.71 -9.95
C ILE A 172 -3.25 1.45 -8.44
N ILE A 173 -4.34 1.58 -7.69
CA ILE A 173 -4.33 1.37 -6.23
C ILE A 173 -4.01 -0.08 -5.88
N SER A 174 -4.60 -1.04 -6.60
CA SER A 174 -4.35 -2.47 -6.40
C SER A 174 -2.88 -2.81 -6.67
N ASP A 175 -2.32 -2.39 -7.79
CA ASP A 175 -0.93 -2.65 -8.17
C ASP A 175 0.05 -2.04 -7.16
N LEU A 176 -0.18 -0.78 -6.76
CA LEU A 176 0.64 -0.10 -5.76
C LEU A 176 0.61 -0.82 -4.41
N TYR A 177 -0.56 -1.29 -3.99
CA TYR A 177 -0.65 -1.91 -2.67
C TYR A 177 -0.20 -3.37 -2.66
N GLU A 178 -0.37 -4.11 -3.73
CA GLU A 178 0.25 -5.43 -3.92
C GLU A 178 1.78 -5.34 -3.81
N HIS A 179 2.36 -4.33 -4.47
CA HIS A 179 3.79 -4.05 -4.36
C HIS A 179 4.19 -3.62 -2.93
N THR A 180 3.37 -2.79 -2.27
CA THR A 180 3.58 -2.38 -0.87
C THR A 180 3.65 -3.59 0.06
N ILE A 181 2.74 -4.56 -0.11
CA ILE A 181 2.74 -5.82 0.65
C ILE A 181 4.06 -6.58 0.46
N GLU A 182 4.57 -6.67 -0.77
CA GLU A 182 5.87 -7.32 -1.03
C GLU A 182 7.01 -6.60 -0.31
N CYS A 183 7.05 -5.27 -0.39
CA CYS A 183 8.07 -4.47 0.27
C CYS A 183 8.05 -4.69 1.79
N ILE A 184 6.86 -4.65 2.40
CA ILE A 184 6.70 -4.89 3.84
C ILE A 184 7.20 -6.29 4.21
N HIS A 185 6.77 -7.34 3.49
CA HIS A 185 7.20 -8.70 3.76
C HIS A 185 8.72 -8.88 3.71
N ARG A 186 9.35 -8.31 2.68
CA ARG A 186 10.82 -8.39 2.51
C ARG A 186 11.54 -7.61 3.60
N ALA A 187 11.04 -6.42 3.93
CA ALA A 187 11.62 -5.59 4.97
C ALA A 187 11.49 -6.21 6.37
N GLU A 188 10.34 -6.83 6.70
CA GLU A 188 10.18 -7.56 7.96
C GLU A 188 11.18 -8.72 8.08
N LYS A 189 11.47 -9.45 7.00
CA LYS A 189 12.53 -10.48 6.98
C LYS A 189 13.96 -9.91 7.14
N MET A 190 14.15 -8.64 6.81
CA MET A 190 15.44 -7.94 6.89
C MET A 190 15.65 -7.18 8.20
N GLY A 191 14.77 -7.33 9.18
CA GLY A 191 14.89 -6.69 10.49
C GLY A 191 13.82 -5.65 10.81
N GLY A 192 12.85 -5.49 9.95
CA GLY A 192 11.64 -4.70 10.18
C GLY A 192 11.37 -3.65 9.12
N TRP A 193 10.09 -3.49 8.81
CA TRP A 193 9.58 -2.43 7.95
C TRP A 193 9.66 -1.08 8.66
N GLN A 194 10.37 -0.14 8.07
CA GLN A 194 10.48 1.23 8.58
C GLN A 194 10.10 2.23 7.49
N VAL A 195 9.41 3.27 7.89
CA VAL A 195 9.02 4.40 7.03
C VAL A 195 9.61 5.71 7.56
N LEU A 196 9.54 6.75 6.76
CA LEU A 196 9.93 8.11 7.14
C LEU A 196 9.08 8.64 8.29
#